data_c3f1a0c6c14f3415a48f83c6e0a312cd
#
_entry.id   c3f1a0c6c14f3415a48f83c6e0a312cd
#
_cell.length_a   1.000
_cell.length_b   1.000
_cell.length_c   1.000
_cell.angle_alpha   90.00
_cell.angle_beta   90.00
_cell.angle_gamma   90.00
#
_symmetry.space_group_name_H-M   'P 1'
#
loop_
_entity.id
_entity.type
_entity.pdbx_description
1 polymer ?
#
loop_
_entity_poly.entity_id
_entity_poly.type
_entity_poly.pdbx_seq_one_letter_code
_entity_poly.pdbx_strand_id
1 'polypeptide(L)'
;MILVVGSTGSLGGQITRGLLAQGRPMRILVRPGSDYRSLVEADAMPVFGDLKERASLDAACRGIDTVITTAISLGRGVDDTIESVDRDGNRNLVLAAAEAGVRHFVFTSALGAGPDNPNPFMAAKAATEAALGMSGLTWTILAPNAFMDVWLAAVIAGPALAGREVVYVGSGARRHSFVHSRDVAAFALAALDNPAAANRYLPIGGPAPISIRDAVGIFERVTGRSIPHRGVNPGDEVPGLPAFMAEMLAGQDSFDSPMEMADTAAEFGVQLTSVEEWAAALVPVGVG
;
A
#
# COMPACT_ATOMS: atom_id res chain seq x y z
N MET A 1 12.52 -3.07 -19.63
CA MET A 1 13.17 -3.02 -18.31
C MET A 1 12.27 -2.25 -17.34
N ILE A 2 12.02 -2.77 -16.14
CA ILE A 2 11.16 -2.17 -15.11
C ILE A 2 12.05 -1.61 -13.99
N LEU A 3 11.72 -0.43 -13.46
CA LEU A 3 12.31 0.11 -12.23
C LEU A 3 11.28 0.03 -11.10
N VAL A 4 11.62 -0.67 -10.01
CA VAL A 4 10.79 -0.72 -8.81
C VAL A 4 11.38 0.15 -7.72
N VAL A 5 10.61 1.14 -7.25
CA VAL A 5 10.97 2.05 -6.16
C VAL A 5 10.14 1.71 -4.92
N GLY A 6 10.80 1.46 -3.79
CA GLY A 6 10.18 0.94 -2.58
C GLY A 6 10.16 -0.59 -2.51
N SER A 7 10.99 -1.28 -3.29
CA SER A 7 11.10 -2.74 -3.39
C SER A 7 11.37 -3.48 -2.08
N THR A 8 11.95 -2.81 -1.09
CA THR A 8 12.23 -3.39 0.25
C THR A 8 11.07 -3.22 1.24
N GLY A 9 10.03 -2.48 0.87
CA GLY A 9 8.80 -2.35 1.66
C GLY A 9 7.85 -3.55 1.49
N SER A 10 6.79 -3.63 2.31
CA SER A 10 5.82 -4.72 2.25
C SER A 10 5.20 -4.90 0.86
N LEU A 11 4.54 -3.88 0.34
CA LEU A 11 3.89 -3.92 -0.98
C LEU A 11 4.91 -4.01 -2.13
N GLY A 12 5.94 -3.15 -2.12
CA GLY A 12 6.96 -3.15 -3.18
C GLY A 12 7.75 -4.46 -3.24
N GLY A 13 8.00 -5.10 -2.09
CA GLY A 13 8.61 -6.43 -2.03
C GLY A 13 7.72 -7.52 -2.64
N GLN A 14 6.41 -7.45 -2.47
CA GLN A 14 5.46 -8.38 -3.11
C GLN A 14 5.45 -8.19 -4.62
N ILE A 15 5.40 -6.94 -5.10
CA ILE A 15 5.49 -6.62 -6.53
C ILE A 15 6.82 -7.14 -7.11
N THR A 16 7.94 -6.87 -6.44
CA THR A 16 9.27 -7.32 -6.89
C THR A 16 9.34 -8.83 -7.02
N ARG A 17 8.88 -9.57 -5.99
CA ARG A 17 8.83 -11.05 -6.05
C ARG A 17 7.89 -11.55 -7.14
N GLY A 18 6.77 -10.89 -7.38
CA GLY A 18 5.86 -11.22 -8.48
C GLY A 18 6.51 -11.04 -9.86
N LEU A 19 7.28 -9.96 -10.06
CA LEU A 19 8.03 -9.74 -11.30
C LEU A 19 9.14 -10.79 -11.50
N LEU A 20 9.86 -11.16 -10.42
CA LEU A 20 10.86 -12.23 -10.44
C LEU A 20 10.25 -13.57 -10.83
N ALA A 21 9.12 -13.92 -10.22
CA ALA A 21 8.39 -15.16 -10.55
C ALA A 21 7.91 -15.21 -12.02
N GLN A 22 7.66 -14.04 -12.64
CA GLN A 22 7.33 -13.92 -14.05
C GLN A 22 8.56 -13.85 -14.97
N GLY A 23 9.79 -13.93 -14.45
CA GLY A 23 11.02 -13.79 -15.22
C GLY A 23 11.21 -12.40 -15.86
N ARG A 24 10.59 -11.36 -15.31
CA ARG A 24 10.67 -10.01 -15.87
C ARG A 24 11.95 -9.31 -15.43
N PRO A 25 12.77 -8.81 -16.38
CA PRO A 25 13.98 -8.10 -16.05
C PRO A 25 13.65 -6.75 -15.38
N MET A 26 14.24 -6.50 -14.21
CA MET A 26 14.00 -5.29 -13.43
C MET A 26 15.22 -4.74 -12.75
N ARG A 27 15.17 -3.45 -12.44
CA ARG A 27 16.02 -2.79 -11.45
C ARG A 27 15.22 -2.47 -10.20
N ILE A 28 15.88 -2.49 -9.06
CA ILE A 28 15.33 -2.04 -7.79
C ILE A 28 16.11 -0.82 -7.31
N LEU A 29 15.41 0.30 -7.05
CA LEU A 29 16.05 1.47 -6.44
C LEU A 29 16.24 1.19 -4.96
N VAL A 30 17.48 1.17 -4.50
CA VAL A 30 17.84 0.85 -3.12
C VAL A 30 18.74 1.95 -2.54
N ARG A 31 18.57 2.19 -1.23
CA ARG A 31 19.43 3.10 -0.48
C ARG A 31 20.54 2.32 0.23
N PRO A 32 21.68 2.95 0.52
CA PRO A 32 22.66 2.37 1.41
C PRO A 32 22.01 1.97 2.75
N GLY A 33 22.27 0.74 3.20
CA GLY A 33 21.70 0.21 4.45
C GLY A 33 20.30 -0.42 4.33
N SER A 34 19.65 -0.38 3.15
CA SER A 34 18.40 -1.14 2.93
C SER A 34 18.68 -2.64 2.88
N ASP A 35 17.73 -3.44 3.37
CA ASP A 35 17.80 -4.90 3.25
C ASP A 35 17.23 -5.36 1.90
N TYR A 36 18.10 -5.51 0.90
CA TYR A 36 17.74 -5.91 -0.47
C TYR A 36 18.44 -7.19 -0.93
N ARG A 37 19.25 -7.84 -0.07
CA ARG A 37 20.11 -8.97 -0.46
C ARG A 37 19.30 -10.13 -1.03
N SER A 38 18.20 -10.51 -0.38
CA SER A 38 17.33 -11.59 -0.85
C SER A 38 16.70 -11.33 -2.23
N LEU A 39 16.48 -10.06 -2.57
CA LEU A 39 15.97 -9.68 -3.90
C LEU A 39 17.06 -9.80 -4.98
N VAL A 40 18.30 -9.46 -4.64
CA VAL A 40 19.44 -9.62 -5.55
C VAL A 40 19.80 -11.08 -5.75
N GLU A 41 19.76 -11.90 -4.70
CA GLU A 41 19.93 -13.36 -4.77
C GLU A 41 18.85 -14.01 -5.66
N ALA A 42 17.70 -13.37 -5.81
CA ALA A 42 16.63 -13.77 -6.70
C ALA A 42 16.65 -13.05 -8.06
N ASP A 43 17.80 -12.52 -8.51
CA ASP A 43 18.07 -11.88 -9.82
C ASP A 43 17.51 -10.45 -9.99
N ALA A 44 17.13 -9.74 -8.94
CA ALA A 44 16.82 -8.31 -9.05
C ALA A 44 18.12 -7.49 -9.17
N MET A 45 18.20 -6.54 -10.10
CA MET A 45 19.38 -5.69 -10.32
C MET A 45 19.31 -4.42 -9.44
N PRO A 46 20.18 -4.26 -8.43
CA PRO A 46 20.15 -3.07 -7.59
C PRO A 46 20.74 -1.87 -8.32
N VAL A 47 20.12 -0.71 -8.16
CA VAL A 47 20.67 0.60 -8.50
C VAL A 47 20.56 1.49 -7.25
N PHE A 48 21.67 2.13 -6.89
CA PHE A 48 21.71 2.99 -5.71
C PHE A 48 21.16 4.37 -6.01
N GLY A 49 20.29 4.86 -5.13
CA GLY A 49 19.71 6.19 -5.23
C GLY A 49 18.73 6.51 -4.11
N ASP A 50 18.35 7.76 -4.04
CA ASP A 50 17.39 8.28 -3.08
C ASP A 50 16.38 9.17 -3.81
N LEU A 51 15.09 9.10 -3.45
CA LEU A 51 14.03 9.96 -3.99
C LEU A 51 14.32 11.45 -3.78
N LYS A 52 15.05 11.80 -2.74
CA LYS A 52 15.48 13.17 -2.42
C LYS A 52 16.61 13.67 -3.33
N GLU A 53 17.28 12.77 -4.07
CA GLU A 53 18.44 13.10 -4.90
C GLU A 53 18.14 12.91 -6.39
N ARG A 54 17.73 13.99 -7.06
CA ARG A 54 17.31 13.97 -8.45
C ARG A 54 18.31 13.29 -9.38
N ALA A 55 19.61 13.58 -9.26
CA ALA A 55 20.64 13.01 -10.12
C ALA A 55 20.71 11.48 -10.04
N SER A 56 20.44 10.89 -8.87
CA SER A 56 20.38 9.45 -8.69
C SER A 56 19.17 8.83 -9.40
N LEU A 57 18.05 9.55 -9.45
CA LEU A 57 16.84 9.13 -10.16
C LEU A 57 17.01 9.20 -11.67
N ASP A 58 17.67 10.26 -12.19
CA ASP A 58 18.02 10.39 -13.60
C ASP A 58 18.90 9.22 -14.06
N ALA A 59 19.83 8.80 -13.21
CA ALA A 59 20.68 7.63 -13.49
C ALA A 59 19.87 6.32 -13.45
N ALA A 60 18.97 6.16 -12.46
CA ALA A 60 18.14 4.96 -12.30
C ALA A 60 17.15 4.76 -13.44
N CYS A 61 16.59 5.85 -13.97
CA CYS A 61 15.58 5.83 -15.03
C CYS A 61 16.16 5.57 -16.44
N ARG A 62 17.48 5.65 -16.64
CA ARG A 62 18.09 5.41 -17.96
C ARG A 62 17.81 4.00 -18.47
N GLY A 63 17.19 3.89 -19.67
CA GLY A 63 16.86 2.63 -20.32
C GLY A 63 15.75 1.85 -19.62
N ILE A 64 14.90 2.55 -18.85
CA ILE A 64 13.71 2.00 -18.22
C ILE A 64 12.48 2.26 -19.10
N ASP A 65 11.67 1.24 -19.28
CA ASP A 65 10.40 1.31 -19.99
C ASP A 65 9.23 1.62 -19.03
N THR A 66 9.29 1.09 -17.81
CA THR A 66 8.22 1.20 -16.83
C THR A 66 8.77 1.48 -15.44
N VAL A 67 8.18 2.41 -14.73
CA VAL A 67 8.45 2.67 -13.30
C VAL A 67 7.26 2.20 -12.47
N ILE A 68 7.51 1.50 -11.38
CA ILE A 68 6.53 1.19 -10.33
C ILE A 68 7.03 1.77 -9.03
N THR A 69 6.24 2.64 -8.37
CA THR A 69 6.62 3.17 -7.07
C THR A 69 5.56 2.92 -6.00
N THR A 70 6.03 2.40 -4.88
CA THR A 70 5.28 2.22 -3.63
C THR A 70 5.93 2.98 -2.48
N ALA A 71 6.90 3.84 -2.79
CA ALA A 71 7.73 4.48 -1.78
C ALA A 71 6.96 5.52 -0.96
N ILE A 72 7.14 5.43 0.36
CA ILE A 72 6.60 6.36 1.36
C ILE A 72 7.66 6.62 2.44
N SER A 73 7.50 7.71 3.19
CA SER A 73 8.39 8.06 4.31
C SER A 73 8.13 7.27 5.58
N LEU A 74 6.91 6.74 5.76
CA LEU A 74 6.51 6.07 6.99
C LEU A 74 7.44 4.91 7.35
N GLY A 75 7.92 4.90 8.60
CA GLY A 75 8.83 3.86 9.14
C GLY A 75 10.28 3.98 8.70
N ARG A 76 10.72 5.11 8.10
CA ARG A 76 12.05 5.27 7.51
C ARG A 76 13.05 6.10 8.34
N GLY A 77 12.65 6.58 9.50
CA GLY A 77 13.48 7.44 10.37
C GLY A 77 13.14 8.94 10.24
N VAL A 78 13.80 9.75 11.05
CA VAL A 78 13.46 11.18 11.22
C VAL A 78 13.84 12.07 10.03
N ASP A 79 14.79 11.65 9.20
CA ASP A 79 15.27 12.42 8.04
C ASP A 79 14.38 12.26 6.80
N ASP A 80 13.48 11.29 6.81
CA ASP A 80 12.52 11.03 5.73
C ASP A 80 11.14 11.53 6.18
N THR A 81 10.69 12.64 5.59
CA THR A 81 9.41 13.26 5.90
C THR A 81 8.39 13.07 4.76
N ILE A 82 7.10 13.26 5.06
CA ILE A 82 6.05 13.28 4.03
C ILE A 82 6.40 14.29 2.93
N GLU A 83 6.91 15.46 3.29
CA GLU A 83 7.29 16.48 2.32
C GLU A 83 8.48 16.03 1.46
N SER A 84 9.56 15.56 2.08
CA SER A 84 10.79 15.24 1.35
C SER A 84 10.71 13.98 0.50
N VAL A 85 9.93 12.97 0.92
CA VAL A 85 9.82 11.66 0.24
C VAL A 85 8.50 11.52 -0.51
N ASP A 86 7.36 11.70 0.20
CA ASP A 86 6.06 11.40 -0.40
C ASP A 86 5.65 12.44 -1.42
N ARG A 87 5.94 13.75 -1.18
CA ARG A 87 5.62 14.83 -2.11
C ARG A 87 6.75 15.08 -3.10
N ASP A 88 7.88 15.60 -2.61
CA ASP A 88 8.96 16.10 -3.48
C ASP A 88 9.74 14.96 -4.11
N GLY A 89 9.98 13.88 -3.35
CA GLY A 89 10.70 12.72 -3.84
C GLY A 89 9.97 11.96 -4.94
N ASN A 90 8.66 11.67 -4.78
CA ASN A 90 7.89 11.06 -5.85
C ASN A 90 7.71 11.99 -7.06
N ARG A 91 7.57 13.31 -6.85
CA ARG A 91 7.57 14.30 -7.95
C ARG A 91 8.90 14.28 -8.72
N ASN A 92 10.03 14.24 -8.04
CA ASN A 92 11.35 14.10 -8.67
C ASN A 92 11.45 12.83 -9.52
N LEU A 93 10.90 11.71 -9.03
CA LEU A 93 10.87 10.45 -9.77
C LEU A 93 10.00 10.56 -11.04
N VAL A 94 8.83 11.20 -10.97
CA VAL A 94 7.97 11.44 -12.13
C VAL A 94 8.71 12.26 -13.20
N LEU A 95 9.39 13.35 -12.78
CA LEU A 95 10.16 14.19 -13.70
C LEU A 95 11.33 13.44 -14.32
N ALA A 96 12.09 12.66 -13.52
CA ALA A 96 13.20 11.86 -14.02
C ALA A 96 12.74 10.79 -15.02
N ALA A 97 11.60 10.15 -14.74
CA ALA A 97 10.99 9.16 -15.64
C ALA A 97 10.55 9.79 -16.97
N ALA A 98 9.90 10.95 -16.93
CA ALA A 98 9.46 11.67 -18.13
C ALA A 98 10.66 12.10 -19.01
N GLU A 99 11.70 12.67 -18.42
CA GLU A 99 12.91 13.08 -19.14
C GLU A 99 13.71 11.89 -19.71
N ALA A 100 13.66 10.73 -19.04
CA ALA A 100 14.27 9.49 -19.53
C ALA A 100 13.47 8.77 -20.62
N GLY A 101 12.26 9.24 -20.96
CA GLY A 101 11.39 8.63 -21.95
C GLY A 101 10.73 7.33 -21.48
N VAL A 102 10.51 7.17 -20.18
CA VAL A 102 9.72 6.06 -19.62
C VAL A 102 8.34 6.07 -20.25
N ARG A 103 7.84 4.91 -20.64
CA ARG A 103 6.54 4.79 -21.32
C ARG A 103 5.36 4.66 -20.36
N HIS A 104 5.56 3.95 -19.24
CA HIS A 104 4.48 3.67 -18.29
C HIS A 104 4.94 3.91 -16.85
N PHE A 105 4.10 4.57 -16.07
CA PHE A 105 4.38 4.85 -14.66
C PHE A 105 3.21 4.34 -13.79
N VAL A 106 3.48 3.37 -12.93
CA VAL A 106 2.51 2.82 -11.98
C VAL A 106 2.80 3.41 -10.60
N PHE A 107 1.85 4.16 -10.07
CA PHE A 107 1.95 4.83 -8.78
C PHE A 107 0.96 4.25 -7.76
N THR A 108 1.44 3.88 -6.58
CA THR A 108 0.58 3.54 -5.46
C THR A 108 0.21 4.81 -4.68
N SER A 109 -1.00 5.27 -4.89
CA SER A 109 -1.62 6.37 -4.17
C SER A 109 -2.39 5.86 -2.93
N ALA A 110 -3.46 6.52 -2.57
CA ALA A 110 -4.39 6.10 -1.53
C ALA A 110 -5.81 6.57 -1.87
N LEU A 111 -6.82 5.79 -1.54
CA LEU A 111 -8.22 6.20 -1.72
C LEU A 111 -8.52 7.44 -0.89
N GLY A 112 -9.07 8.47 -1.51
CA GLY A 112 -9.37 9.75 -0.87
C GLY A 112 -8.20 10.75 -0.87
N ALA A 113 -7.11 10.49 -1.61
CA ALA A 113 -6.08 11.50 -1.86
C ALA A 113 -6.72 12.75 -2.49
N GLY A 114 -6.33 13.94 -2.03
CA GLY A 114 -6.88 15.20 -2.50
C GLY A 114 -5.99 16.39 -2.09
N PRO A 115 -5.90 17.45 -2.90
CA PRO A 115 -5.02 18.58 -2.61
C PRO A 115 -5.42 19.33 -1.33
N ASP A 116 -6.71 19.34 -1.01
CA ASP A 116 -7.26 20.01 0.17
C ASP A 116 -7.48 19.05 1.36
N ASN A 117 -6.97 17.81 1.26
CA ASN A 117 -7.10 16.86 2.35
C ASN A 117 -6.27 17.34 3.55
N PRO A 118 -6.88 17.44 4.77
CA PRO A 118 -6.17 17.91 5.96
C PRO A 118 -5.01 17.02 6.39
N ASN A 119 -5.01 15.76 5.95
CA ASN A 119 -3.90 14.85 6.20
C ASN A 119 -2.76 15.10 5.19
N PRO A 120 -1.55 15.53 5.65
CA PRO A 120 -0.44 15.86 4.75
C PRO A 120 -0.01 14.70 3.85
N PHE A 121 -0.14 13.45 4.31
CA PHE A 121 0.17 12.26 3.52
C PHE A 121 -0.78 12.14 2.31
N MET A 122 -2.08 12.36 2.52
CA MET A 122 -3.09 12.31 1.46
C MET A 122 -2.90 13.46 0.45
N ALA A 123 -2.55 14.65 0.93
CA ALA A 123 -2.22 15.79 0.08
C ALA A 123 -0.95 15.55 -0.76
N ALA A 124 0.08 14.89 -0.18
CA ALA A 124 1.30 14.51 -0.90
C ALA A 124 1.04 13.48 -2.01
N LYS A 125 0.14 12.50 -1.76
CA LYS A 125 -0.33 11.56 -2.79
C LYS A 125 -1.00 12.29 -3.95
N ALA A 126 -1.93 13.19 -3.67
CA ALA A 126 -2.60 14.01 -4.69
C ALA A 126 -1.63 14.88 -5.51
N ALA A 127 -0.58 15.42 -4.89
CA ALA A 127 0.45 16.16 -5.60
C ALA A 127 1.21 15.30 -6.62
N THR A 128 1.48 14.04 -6.31
CA THR A 128 2.10 13.09 -7.24
C THR A 128 1.13 12.68 -8.35
N GLU A 129 -0.15 12.48 -8.05
CA GLU A 129 -1.21 12.23 -9.06
C GLU A 129 -1.29 13.38 -10.06
N ALA A 130 -1.29 14.63 -9.58
CA ALA A 130 -1.30 15.81 -10.42
C ALA A 130 -0.03 15.92 -11.29
N ALA A 131 1.15 15.62 -10.73
CA ALA A 131 2.40 15.59 -11.49
C ALA A 131 2.38 14.54 -12.61
N LEU A 132 1.83 13.35 -12.37
CA LEU A 132 1.64 12.32 -13.39
C LEU A 132 0.70 12.78 -14.51
N GLY A 133 -0.43 13.41 -14.15
CA GLY A 133 -1.38 13.93 -15.15
C GLY A 133 -0.77 14.99 -16.08
N MET A 134 0.27 15.70 -15.63
CA MET A 134 0.97 16.74 -16.40
C MET A 134 2.26 16.26 -17.07
N SER A 135 2.69 15.03 -16.81
CA SER A 135 4.03 14.54 -17.19
C SER A 135 4.17 14.10 -18.66
N GLY A 136 3.04 13.83 -19.34
CA GLY A 136 3.03 13.21 -20.67
C GLY A 136 3.31 11.70 -20.67
N LEU A 137 3.58 11.08 -19.52
CA LEU A 137 3.72 9.64 -19.36
C LEU A 137 2.35 8.95 -19.52
N THR A 138 2.32 7.70 -19.99
CA THR A 138 1.18 6.83 -19.71
C THR A 138 1.26 6.43 -18.23
N TRP A 139 0.19 6.57 -17.48
CA TRP A 139 0.20 6.30 -16.06
C TRP A 139 -0.93 5.35 -15.61
N THR A 140 -0.71 4.67 -14.51
CA THR A 140 -1.74 3.96 -13.75
C THR A 140 -1.61 4.36 -12.29
N ILE A 141 -2.66 4.89 -11.70
CA ILE A 141 -2.71 5.24 -10.28
C ILE A 141 -3.53 4.16 -9.57
N LEU A 142 -2.86 3.40 -8.71
CA LEU A 142 -3.51 2.46 -7.81
C LEU A 142 -3.88 3.20 -6.54
N ALA A 143 -5.16 3.30 -6.22
CA ALA A 143 -5.66 4.00 -5.03
C ALA A 143 -6.29 2.99 -4.05
N PRO A 144 -5.47 2.26 -3.27
CA PRO A 144 -5.98 1.28 -2.33
C PRO A 144 -6.74 1.95 -1.18
N ASN A 145 -7.79 1.27 -0.75
CA ASN A 145 -8.43 1.47 0.54
C ASN A 145 -7.49 0.97 1.66
N ALA A 146 -7.90 1.08 2.92
CA ALA A 146 -7.08 0.68 4.05
C ALA A 146 -6.63 -0.79 3.93
N PHE A 147 -5.32 -1.01 4.08
CA PHE A 147 -4.73 -2.35 4.03
C PHE A 147 -5.11 -3.17 5.26
N MET A 148 -5.77 -4.34 5.06
CA MET A 148 -6.14 -5.22 6.18
C MET A 148 -4.90 -5.77 6.91
N ASP A 149 -3.87 -6.13 6.19
CA ASP A 149 -2.61 -6.66 6.72
C ASP A 149 -1.69 -5.59 7.35
N VAL A 150 -2.15 -4.34 7.38
CA VAL A 150 -1.56 -3.24 8.17
C VAL A 150 -2.51 -2.82 9.28
N TRP A 151 -3.72 -2.39 8.93
CA TRP A 151 -4.65 -1.76 9.86
C TRP A 151 -5.35 -2.77 10.76
N LEU A 152 -5.99 -3.80 10.18
CA LEU A 152 -6.62 -4.85 10.98
C LEU A 152 -5.57 -5.73 11.67
N ALA A 153 -4.37 -5.86 11.08
CA ALA A 153 -3.26 -6.55 11.75
C ALA A 153 -2.85 -5.86 13.05
N ALA A 154 -2.68 -4.54 13.02
CA ALA A 154 -2.27 -3.77 14.19
C ALA A 154 -3.36 -3.67 15.25
N VAL A 155 -4.61 -3.44 14.82
CA VAL A 155 -5.74 -3.14 15.73
C VAL A 155 -6.38 -4.42 16.27
N ILE A 156 -6.49 -5.47 15.46
CA ILE A 156 -7.26 -6.67 15.80
C ILE A 156 -6.36 -7.91 15.89
N ALA A 157 -5.70 -8.31 14.80
CA ALA A 157 -5.01 -9.59 14.75
C ALA A 157 -3.89 -9.70 15.79
N GLY A 158 -3.05 -8.68 15.92
CA GLY A 158 -1.96 -8.67 16.91
C GLY A 158 -2.44 -8.84 18.34
N PRO A 159 -3.36 -7.99 18.84
CA PRO A 159 -3.95 -8.15 20.17
C PRO A 159 -4.70 -9.47 20.35
N ALA A 160 -5.58 -9.85 19.42
CA ALA A 160 -6.42 -11.05 19.52
C ALA A 160 -5.59 -12.33 19.59
N LEU A 161 -4.59 -12.49 18.71
CA LEU A 161 -3.71 -13.66 18.70
C LEU A 161 -2.81 -13.72 19.94
N ALA A 162 -2.49 -12.57 20.54
CA ALA A 162 -1.78 -12.49 21.81
C ALA A 162 -2.67 -12.66 23.05
N GLY A 163 -3.97 -12.93 22.88
CA GLY A 163 -4.93 -13.06 23.99
C GLY A 163 -5.21 -11.76 24.76
N ARG A 164 -4.99 -10.61 24.11
CA ARG A 164 -5.20 -9.27 24.69
C ARG A 164 -6.53 -8.67 24.22
N GLU A 165 -7.03 -7.70 24.97
CA GLU A 165 -8.18 -6.89 24.57
C GLU A 165 -7.88 -6.13 23.28
N VAL A 166 -8.82 -6.09 22.36
CA VAL A 166 -8.80 -5.26 21.14
C VAL A 166 -9.32 -3.88 21.49
N VAL A 167 -8.48 -2.86 21.28
CA VAL A 167 -8.86 -1.46 21.49
C VAL A 167 -8.79 -0.73 20.17
N TYR A 168 -9.87 -0.05 19.78
CA TYR A 168 -9.95 0.71 18.53
C TYR A 168 -10.49 2.12 18.77
N VAL A 169 -10.24 3.04 17.84
CA VAL A 169 -10.70 4.43 17.93
C VAL A 169 -12.16 4.52 17.45
N GLY A 170 -12.98 5.25 18.18
CA GLY A 170 -14.35 5.58 17.82
C GLY A 170 -15.35 4.47 18.01
N SER A 171 -16.36 4.45 17.17
CA SER A 171 -17.48 3.51 17.26
C SER A 171 -17.13 2.10 16.77
N GLY A 172 -16.15 2.00 15.85
CA GLY A 172 -15.82 0.77 15.14
C GLY A 172 -16.94 0.24 14.25
N ALA A 173 -17.95 1.07 13.93
CA ALA A 173 -19.13 0.66 13.16
C ALA A 173 -19.04 1.05 11.67
N ARG A 174 -18.13 1.94 11.30
CA ARG A 174 -17.95 2.37 9.90
C ARG A 174 -17.44 1.24 9.03
N ARG A 175 -18.00 1.14 7.84
CA ARG A 175 -17.73 0.04 6.92
C ARG A 175 -16.74 0.46 5.85
N HIS A 176 -15.66 -0.31 5.72
CA HIS A 176 -14.60 -0.08 4.74
C HIS A 176 -14.33 -1.36 3.97
N SER A 177 -14.08 -1.25 2.67
CA SER A 177 -13.60 -2.36 1.84
C SER A 177 -12.09 -2.54 2.05
N PHE A 178 -11.70 -3.10 3.20
CA PHE A 178 -10.28 -3.37 3.50
C PHE A 178 -9.66 -4.28 2.45
N VAL A 179 -8.50 -3.89 1.92
CA VAL A 179 -7.80 -4.64 0.87
C VAL A 179 -6.54 -5.31 1.41
N HIS A 180 -6.21 -6.49 0.90
CA HIS A 180 -4.92 -7.12 1.20
C HIS A 180 -3.82 -6.56 0.30
N SER A 181 -2.61 -6.31 0.84
CA SER A 181 -1.49 -5.77 0.05
C SER A 181 -1.09 -6.67 -1.12
N ARG A 182 -1.26 -8.00 -1.03
CA ARG A 182 -1.01 -8.92 -2.14
C ARG A 182 -1.95 -8.69 -3.33
N ASP A 183 -3.18 -8.26 -3.07
CA ASP A 183 -4.16 -8.00 -4.13
C ASP A 183 -3.80 -6.71 -4.87
N VAL A 184 -3.35 -5.68 -4.12
CA VAL A 184 -2.81 -4.45 -4.74
C VAL A 184 -1.54 -4.74 -5.54
N ALA A 185 -0.68 -5.64 -5.07
CA ALA A 185 0.48 -6.10 -5.85
C ALA A 185 0.05 -6.83 -7.13
N ALA A 186 -1.01 -7.65 -7.08
CA ALA A 186 -1.56 -8.32 -8.26
C ALA A 186 -2.12 -7.30 -9.28
N PHE A 187 -2.83 -6.25 -8.84
CA PHE A 187 -3.25 -5.15 -9.71
C PHE A 187 -2.06 -4.42 -10.33
N ALA A 188 -1.00 -4.15 -9.56
CA ALA A 188 0.21 -3.52 -10.09
C ALA A 188 0.86 -4.35 -11.21
N LEU A 189 0.92 -5.68 -11.03
CA LEU A 189 1.47 -6.60 -12.03
C LEU A 189 0.57 -6.70 -13.26
N ALA A 190 -0.76 -6.83 -13.06
CA ALA A 190 -1.73 -6.91 -14.14
C ALA A 190 -1.75 -5.62 -14.99
N ALA A 191 -1.57 -4.45 -14.36
CA ALA A 191 -1.53 -3.16 -15.04
C ALA A 191 -0.38 -3.04 -16.06
N LEU A 192 0.67 -3.85 -15.96
CA LEU A 192 1.80 -3.80 -16.90
C LEU A 192 1.44 -4.29 -18.30
N ASP A 193 0.48 -5.20 -18.39
CA ASP A 193 0.10 -5.87 -19.66
C ASP A 193 -1.36 -5.59 -20.05
N ASN A 194 -2.13 -4.96 -19.18
CA ASN A 194 -3.53 -4.66 -19.44
C ASN A 194 -3.68 -3.25 -20.04
N PRO A 195 -4.08 -3.10 -21.33
CA PRO A 195 -4.28 -1.79 -21.94
C PRO A 195 -5.32 -0.92 -21.21
N ALA A 196 -6.27 -1.53 -20.51
CA ALA A 196 -7.28 -0.81 -19.74
C ALA A 196 -6.70 -0.08 -18.52
N ALA A 197 -5.43 -0.34 -18.15
CA ALA A 197 -4.73 0.37 -17.10
C ALA A 197 -4.16 1.74 -17.54
N ALA A 198 -4.06 1.99 -18.86
CA ALA A 198 -3.46 3.20 -19.39
C ALA A 198 -4.25 4.47 -19.02
N ASN A 199 -3.60 5.43 -18.38
CA ASN A 199 -4.17 6.69 -17.90
C ASN A 199 -5.40 6.49 -17.01
N ARG A 200 -5.36 5.48 -16.16
CA ARG A 200 -6.48 5.10 -15.31
C ARG A 200 -6.17 5.27 -13.83
N TYR A 201 -7.07 5.94 -13.13
CA TYR A 201 -7.16 5.91 -11.68
C TYR A 201 -7.98 4.68 -11.27
N LEU A 202 -7.38 3.78 -10.50
CA LEU A 202 -7.96 2.52 -10.07
C LEU A 202 -8.18 2.54 -8.54
N PRO A 203 -9.37 2.85 -8.07
CA PRO A 203 -9.74 2.61 -6.68
C PRO A 203 -9.71 1.10 -6.42
N ILE A 204 -9.05 0.67 -5.34
CA ILE A 204 -8.89 -0.76 -5.02
C ILE A 204 -9.35 -1.02 -3.60
N GLY A 205 -10.37 -1.86 -3.44
CA GLY A 205 -10.88 -2.35 -2.17
C GLY A 205 -10.85 -3.88 -2.07
N GLY A 206 -11.20 -4.38 -0.91
CA GLY A 206 -11.48 -5.79 -0.71
C GLY A 206 -12.87 -6.18 -1.23
N PRO A 207 -13.22 -7.47 -1.20
CA PRO A 207 -14.43 -8.01 -1.83
C PRO A 207 -15.74 -7.57 -1.15
N ALA A 208 -15.67 -7.13 0.10
CA ALA A 208 -16.86 -6.68 0.85
C ALA A 208 -16.51 -5.60 1.86
N PRO A 209 -17.38 -4.60 2.05
CA PRO A 209 -17.21 -3.61 3.11
C PRO A 209 -17.57 -4.21 4.47
N ILE A 210 -16.66 -4.10 5.43
CA ILE A 210 -16.86 -4.55 6.82
C ILE A 210 -16.45 -3.47 7.81
N SER A 211 -16.98 -3.53 9.02
CA SER A 211 -16.58 -2.67 10.13
C SER A 211 -15.47 -3.32 10.97
N ILE A 212 -14.86 -2.54 11.86
CA ILE A 212 -13.91 -3.08 12.86
C ILE A 212 -14.62 -4.13 13.75
N ARG A 213 -15.88 -3.91 14.12
CA ARG A 213 -16.67 -4.87 14.91
C ARG A 213 -16.93 -6.17 14.14
N ASP A 214 -17.27 -6.07 12.84
CA ASP A 214 -17.42 -7.25 11.99
C ASP A 214 -16.10 -8.04 11.93
N ALA A 215 -14.96 -7.35 11.79
CA ALA A 215 -13.65 -7.97 11.77
C ALA A 215 -13.30 -8.66 13.10
N VAL A 216 -13.64 -8.07 14.27
CA VAL A 216 -13.51 -8.76 15.57
C VAL A 216 -14.31 -10.05 15.56
N GLY A 217 -15.59 -10.01 15.14
CA GLY A 217 -16.43 -11.20 15.04
C GLY A 217 -15.88 -12.28 14.09
N ILE A 218 -15.22 -11.88 13.00
CA ILE A 218 -14.48 -12.80 12.12
C ILE A 218 -13.35 -13.50 12.90
N PHE A 219 -12.52 -12.73 13.61
CA PHE A 219 -11.43 -13.28 14.41
C PHE A 219 -11.92 -14.19 15.54
N GLU A 220 -13.07 -13.89 16.19
CA GLU A 220 -13.70 -14.77 17.17
C GLU A 220 -14.08 -16.13 16.56
N ARG A 221 -14.70 -16.12 15.37
CA ARG A 221 -15.06 -17.37 14.67
C ARG A 221 -13.82 -18.19 14.28
N VAL A 222 -12.80 -17.54 13.73
CA VAL A 222 -11.60 -18.23 13.25
C VAL A 222 -10.76 -18.78 14.41
N THR A 223 -10.67 -18.05 15.53
CA THR A 223 -9.91 -18.49 16.70
C THR A 223 -10.70 -19.42 17.63
N GLY A 224 -12.02 -19.47 17.50
CA GLY A 224 -12.90 -20.18 18.42
C GLY A 224 -12.95 -19.59 19.83
N ARG A 225 -12.56 -18.32 19.99
CA ARG A 225 -12.47 -17.62 21.29
C ARG A 225 -13.21 -16.31 21.25
N SER A 226 -13.84 -15.94 22.39
CA SER A 226 -14.36 -14.58 22.56
C SER A 226 -13.20 -13.59 22.72
N ILE A 227 -13.30 -12.45 22.04
CA ILE A 227 -12.27 -11.41 22.02
C ILE A 227 -12.83 -10.16 22.72
N PRO A 228 -12.40 -9.85 23.95
CA PRO A 228 -12.77 -8.61 24.59
C PRO A 228 -12.37 -7.42 23.73
N HIS A 229 -13.29 -6.49 23.50
CA HIS A 229 -13.02 -5.33 22.69
C HIS A 229 -13.79 -4.09 23.13
N ARG A 230 -13.20 -2.92 22.94
CA ARG A 230 -13.81 -1.62 23.23
C ARG A 230 -13.33 -0.52 22.30
N GLY A 231 -14.22 0.48 22.09
CA GLY A 231 -13.83 1.75 21.46
C GLY A 231 -13.29 2.74 22.48
N VAL A 232 -12.39 3.62 22.02
CA VAL A 232 -11.89 4.80 22.76
C VAL A 232 -12.21 6.05 21.96
N ASN A 233 -12.21 7.23 22.60
CA ASN A 233 -12.47 8.47 21.86
C ASN A 233 -11.27 8.83 20.95
N PRO A 234 -11.51 9.59 19.86
CA PRO A 234 -10.43 10.22 19.11
C PRO A 234 -9.52 11.06 20.04
N GLY A 235 -8.22 10.82 19.96
CA GLY A 235 -7.22 11.46 20.81
C GLY A 235 -6.81 10.66 22.04
N ASP A 236 -7.59 9.62 22.42
CA ASP A 236 -7.16 8.72 23.50
C ASP A 236 -6.04 7.78 23.02
N GLU A 237 -5.20 7.33 23.96
CA GLU A 237 -4.15 6.36 23.67
C GLU A 237 -4.73 4.97 23.36
N VAL A 238 -4.25 4.36 22.27
CA VAL A 238 -4.54 2.96 21.93
C VAL A 238 -3.30 2.12 22.26
N PRO A 239 -3.39 1.15 23.17
CA PRO A 239 -2.24 0.36 23.60
C PRO A 239 -1.51 -0.33 22.46
N GLY A 240 -0.23 -0.05 22.30
CA GLY A 240 0.63 -0.64 21.27
C GLY A 240 0.44 -0.10 19.85
N LEU A 241 -0.37 0.94 19.68
CA LEU A 241 -0.56 1.61 18.38
C LEU A 241 0.17 2.96 18.38
N PRO A 242 1.00 3.26 17.37
CA PRO A 242 1.60 4.58 17.22
C PRO A 242 0.55 5.69 17.09
N ALA A 243 0.83 6.87 17.67
CA ALA A 243 -0.14 7.99 17.70
C ALA A 243 -0.65 8.38 16.31
N PHE A 244 0.21 8.40 15.28
CA PHE A 244 -0.21 8.70 13.90
C PHE A 244 -1.22 7.69 13.35
N MET A 245 -1.11 6.40 13.74
CA MET A 245 -2.08 5.38 13.32
C MET A 245 -3.43 5.58 14.04
N ALA A 246 -3.40 5.92 15.33
CA ALA A 246 -4.63 6.22 16.08
C ALA A 246 -5.37 7.44 15.47
N GLU A 247 -4.64 8.47 15.06
CA GLU A 247 -5.20 9.65 14.36
C GLU A 247 -5.82 9.27 12.99
N MET A 248 -5.16 8.45 12.20
CA MET A 248 -5.72 7.97 10.93
C MET A 248 -6.98 7.11 11.13
N LEU A 249 -7.01 6.25 12.16
CA LEU A 249 -8.20 5.47 12.52
C LEU A 249 -9.36 6.38 12.97
N ALA A 250 -9.08 7.46 13.70
CA ALA A 250 -10.08 8.45 14.05
C ALA A 250 -10.71 9.10 12.81
N GLY A 251 -9.89 9.39 11.80
CA GLY A 251 -10.36 9.84 10.50
C GLY A 251 -11.26 8.80 9.82
N GLN A 252 -10.87 7.53 9.80
CA GLN A 252 -11.65 6.45 9.21
C GLN A 252 -12.99 6.24 9.93
N ASP A 253 -13.08 6.41 11.25
CA ASP A 253 -14.36 6.27 11.97
C ASP A 253 -15.37 7.40 11.64
N SER A 254 -15.00 8.41 10.86
CA SER A 254 -15.88 9.51 10.46
C SER A 254 -16.70 9.26 9.19
N PHE A 255 -16.34 8.26 8.37
CA PHE A 255 -17.02 7.97 7.09
C PHE A 255 -16.99 6.49 6.74
N ASP A 256 -17.86 6.08 5.82
CA ASP A 256 -17.83 4.74 5.21
C ASP A 256 -17.12 4.80 3.86
N SER A 257 -16.39 3.73 3.49
CA SER A 257 -15.76 3.60 2.17
C SER A 257 -16.05 2.23 1.54
N PRO A 258 -17.34 1.92 1.28
CA PRO A 258 -17.70 0.70 0.55
C PRO A 258 -17.28 0.82 -0.91
N MET A 259 -16.86 -0.30 -1.49
CA MET A 259 -16.45 -0.37 -2.89
C MET A 259 -16.99 -1.63 -3.54
N GLU A 260 -17.49 -1.49 -4.78
CA GLU A 260 -17.87 -2.60 -5.64
C GLU A 260 -16.67 -2.99 -6.50
N MET A 261 -16.07 -4.15 -6.22
CA MET A 261 -14.80 -4.55 -6.83
C MET A 261 -14.91 -5.67 -7.86
N ALA A 262 -16.08 -6.31 -7.99
CA ALA A 262 -16.24 -7.51 -8.82
C ALA A 262 -15.81 -7.28 -10.28
N ASP A 263 -16.32 -6.22 -10.91
CA ASP A 263 -16.01 -5.92 -12.32
C ASP A 263 -14.55 -5.54 -12.53
N THR A 264 -14.01 -4.68 -11.65
CA THR A 264 -12.59 -4.29 -11.72
C THR A 264 -11.66 -5.48 -11.49
N ALA A 265 -11.98 -6.33 -10.52
CA ALA A 265 -11.20 -7.54 -10.24
C ALA A 265 -11.23 -8.51 -11.43
N ALA A 266 -12.38 -8.69 -12.07
CA ALA A 266 -12.52 -9.52 -13.28
C ALA A 266 -11.76 -8.93 -14.47
N GLU A 267 -11.85 -7.62 -14.72
CA GLU A 267 -11.15 -6.91 -15.80
C GLU A 267 -9.62 -7.06 -15.70
N PHE A 268 -9.08 -7.08 -14.48
CA PHE A 268 -7.66 -7.25 -14.23
C PHE A 268 -7.23 -8.70 -13.92
N GLY A 269 -8.17 -9.64 -13.86
CA GLY A 269 -7.89 -11.04 -13.52
C GLY A 269 -7.35 -11.22 -12.11
N VAL A 270 -7.74 -10.36 -11.17
CA VAL A 270 -7.27 -10.38 -9.78
C VAL A 270 -8.30 -11.06 -8.90
N GLN A 271 -7.87 -12.03 -8.11
CA GLN A 271 -8.69 -12.63 -7.06
C GLN A 271 -8.49 -11.84 -5.76
N LEU A 272 -9.57 -11.29 -5.22
CA LEU A 272 -9.54 -10.51 -4.00
C LEU A 272 -9.57 -11.40 -2.76
N THR A 273 -8.81 -11.01 -1.75
CA THR A 273 -8.74 -11.66 -0.45
C THR A 273 -9.80 -11.09 0.48
N SER A 274 -10.64 -11.95 1.03
CA SER A 274 -11.55 -11.55 2.12
C SER A 274 -10.81 -11.45 3.46
N VAL A 275 -11.38 -10.65 4.38
CA VAL A 275 -10.83 -10.58 5.76
C VAL A 275 -10.91 -11.93 6.46
N GLU A 276 -11.90 -12.76 6.13
CA GLU A 276 -12.06 -14.10 6.71
C GLU A 276 -10.95 -15.06 6.22
N GLU A 277 -10.64 -15.07 4.92
CA GLU A 277 -9.52 -15.85 4.36
C GLU A 277 -8.19 -15.40 4.95
N TRP A 278 -7.97 -14.10 5.05
CA TRP A 278 -6.76 -13.53 5.65
C TRP A 278 -6.65 -13.90 7.14
N ALA A 279 -7.71 -13.74 7.93
CA ALA A 279 -7.74 -14.10 9.34
C ALA A 279 -7.47 -15.59 9.55
N ALA A 280 -8.09 -16.46 8.72
CA ALA A 280 -7.87 -17.91 8.78
C ALA A 280 -6.41 -18.30 8.50
N ALA A 281 -5.73 -17.58 7.58
CA ALA A 281 -4.32 -17.81 7.28
C ALA A 281 -3.35 -17.41 8.41
N LEU A 282 -3.80 -16.53 9.33
CA LEU A 282 -2.99 -16.10 10.48
C LEU A 282 -3.09 -17.04 11.68
N VAL A 283 -4.14 -17.84 11.76
CA VAL A 283 -4.33 -18.78 12.87
C VAL A 283 -3.64 -20.10 12.52
N PRO A 284 -2.66 -20.55 13.31
CA PRO A 284 -2.05 -21.84 13.09
C PRO A 284 -3.13 -22.92 13.05
N VAL A 285 -3.15 -23.77 12.02
CA VAL A 285 -3.99 -24.96 11.99
C VAL A 285 -3.59 -25.78 13.22
N GLY A 286 -4.47 -25.82 14.22
CA GLY A 286 -4.19 -26.43 15.51
C GLY A 286 -3.70 -27.84 15.34
N VAL A 287 -2.58 -28.13 15.98
CA VAL A 287 -2.27 -29.49 16.41
C VAL A 287 -3.35 -29.81 17.47
N GLY A 288 -4.43 -30.46 17.02
CA GLY A 288 -5.48 -31.01 17.88
C GLY A 288 -4.94 -32.14 18.77
#